data_493d9027ac6b45f8e902a9fe08573b9d
#
_entry.id   493d9027ac6b45f8e902a9fe08573b9d
#
_cell.length_a   1.000
_cell.length_b   1.000
_cell.length_c   1.000
_cell.angle_alpha   90.00
_cell.angle_beta   90.00
_cell.angle_gamma   90.00
#
_symmetry.space_group_name_H-M   'P 1'
#
loop_
_entity.id
_entity.type
_entity.pdbx_description
1 polymer ?
#
loop_
_entity_poly.entity_id
_entity_poly.type
_entity_poly.pdbx_seq_one_letter_code
_entity_poly.pdbx_strand_id
1 'polypeptide(L)'
;MSQIEARLAELGIDLPNVVPPVAAYIPAIVSGSLVFTSGQLPMVSGALPALGKVGDGHGLIPAADARDYARISALNGLAAIKAVIGSLDRITQVVKVTGFVASDPSFTGQPGVINGASEVLGEIFGEIGVHSRSAVGVAVLPLDSPVEVELIVSFA
;
A
#
# COMPACT_ATOMS: atom_id res chain seq x y z
N MET A 1 16.18 18.29 7.34
CA MET A 1 15.45 17.33 6.49
C MET A 1 15.39 16.02 7.26
N SER A 2 14.24 15.40 7.34
CA SER A 2 14.11 14.13 8.04
C SER A 2 14.88 13.02 7.30
N GLN A 3 15.28 11.96 8.02
CA GLN A 3 16.03 10.85 7.42
C GLN A 3 15.20 10.13 6.36
N ILE A 4 13.92 9.92 6.63
CA ILE A 4 13.03 9.24 5.68
C ILE A 4 12.71 10.12 4.48
N GLU A 5 12.55 11.43 4.65
CA GLU A 5 12.37 12.34 3.50
C GLU A 5 13.62 12.40 2.61
N ALA A 6 14.82 12.40 3.19
CA ALA A 6 16.06 12.29 2.43
C ALA A 6 16.12 10.96 1.67
N ARG A 7 15.73 9.86 2.31
CA ARG A 7 15.70 8.54 1.67
C ARG A 7 14.69 8.47 0.52
N LEU A 8 13.51 9.05 0.70
CA LEU A 8 12.52 9.16 -0.38
C LEU A 8 13.07 9.92 -1.58
N ALA A 9 13.76 11.05 -1.33
CA ALA A 9 14.39 11.84 -2.39
C ALA A 9 15.49 11.06 -3.13
N GLU A 10 16.34 10.30 -2.41
CA GLU A 10 17.33 9.41 -3.01
C GLU A 10 16.71 8.35 -3.92
N LEU A 11 15.56 7.82 -3.52
CA LEU A 11 14.81 6.82 -4.29
C LEU A 11 13.97 7.44 -5.43
N GLY A 12 13.92 8.77 -5.51
CA GLY A 12 13.06 9.47 -6.49
C GLY A 12 11.57 9.28 -6.22
N ILE A 13 11.19 9.08 -4.96
CA ILE A 13 9.81 8.86 -4.55
C ILE A 13 9.23 10.16 -3.97
N ASP A 14 8.17 10.66 -4.58
CA ASP A 14 7.31 11.69 -4.03
C ASP A 14 6.10 11.04 -3.37
N LEU A 15 5.90 11.28 -2.06
CA LEU A 15 4.69 10.79 -1.41
C LEU A 15 3.46 11.49 -2.00
N PRO A 16 2.43 10.73 -2.34
CA PRO A 16 1.20 11.30 -2.87
C PRO A 16 0.47 12.13 -1.81
N ASN A 17 -0.45 12.97 -2.25
CA ASN A 17 -1.44 13.57 -1.35
C ASN A 17 -2.31 12.47 -0.75
N VAL A 18 -2.78 12.70 0.49
CA VAL A 18 -3.68 11.75 1.16
C VAL A 18 -4.93 11.54 0.31
N VAL A 19 -5.23 10.28 0.02
CA VAL A 19 -6.44 9.91 -0.73
C VAL A 19 -7.67 10.17 0.17
N PRO A 20 -8.63 10.99 -0.25
CA PRO A 20 -9.84 11.22 0.51
C PRO A 20 -10.65 9.91 0.66
N PRO A 21 -11.28 9.69 1.82
CA PRO A 21 -12.14 8.52 1.99
C PRO A 21 -13.38 8.60 1.10
N VAL A 22 -13.81 7.45 0.59
CA VAL A 22 -15.02 7.34 -0.25
C VAL A 22 -16.28 7.04 0.55
N ALA A 23 -16.18 6.89 1.88
CA ALA A 23 -17.28 6.55 2.78
C ALA A 23 -17.04 7.17 4.17
N ALA A 24 -17.87 6.76 5.16
CA ALA A 24 -17.82 7.29 6.52
C ALA A 24 -16.66 6.69 7.35
N TYR A 25 -15.42 6.92 6.95
CA TYR A 25 -14.19 6.51 7.66
C TYR A 25 -13.08 7.52 7.43
N ILE A 26 -11.94 7.35 8.11
CA ILE A 26 -10.73 8.17 7.96
C ILE A 26 -9.58 7.33 7.38
N PRO A 27 -8.61 7.93 6.67
CA PRO A 27 -7.53 7.19 6.01
C PRO A 27 -6.59 6.45 6.97
N ALA A 28 -6.39 6.98 8.17
CA ALA A 28 -5.57 6.34 9.21
C ALA A 28 -6.03 6.76 10.60
N ILE A 29 -5.83 5.89 11.59
CA ILE A 29 -6.15 6.14 13.00
C ILE A 29 -5.00 5.71 13.89
N VAL A 30 -4.73 6.52 14.92
CA VAL A 30 -3.77 6.20 15.98
C VAL A 30 -4.48 5.48 17.12
N SER A 31 -3.89 4.39 17.59
CA SER A 31 -4.32 3.67 18.81
C SER A 31 -3.09 3.28 19.61
N GLY A 32 -2.88 3.94 20.76
CA GLY A 32 -1.65 3.77 21.55
C GLY A 32 -0.43 4.17 20.73
N SER A 33 0.53 3.27 20.59
CA SER A 33 1.75 3.44 19.78
C SER A 33 1.63 2.85 18.38
N LEU A 34 0.41 2.53 17.94
CA LEU A 34 0.16 1.97 16.62
C LEU A 34 -0.64 2.94 15.74
N VAL A 35 -0.37 2.88 14.44
CA VAL A 35 -1.20 3.50 13.41
C VAL A 35 -1.77 2.40 12.53
N PHE A 36 -3.07 2.46 12.30
CA PHE A 36 -3.79 1.58 11.38
C PHE A 36 -4.23 2.41 10.18
N THR A 37 -3.91 2.01 8.96
CA THR A 37 -4.50 2.63 7.78
C THR A 37 -5.80 1.93 7.42
N SER A 38 -6.72 2.69 6.81
CA SER A 38 -7.75 2.10 5.98
C SER A 38 -7.12 1.47 4.74
N GLY A 39 -7.84 0.57 4.08
CA GLY A 39 -7.37 -0.01 2.82
C GLY A 39 -7.14 1.07 1.77
N GLN A 40 -5.97 1.03 1.13
CA GLN A 40 -5.56 1.98 0.12
C GLN A 40 -5.62 1.32 -1.27
N LEU A 41 -6.41 1.92 -2.14
CA LEU A 41 -6.40 1.61 -3.57
C LEU A 41 -5.20 2.31 -4.23
N PRO A 42 -4.76 1.88 -5.43
CA PRO A 42 -3.62 2.48 -6.11
C PRO A 42 -3.99 3.78 -6.83
N MET A 43 -4.65 4.70 -6.13
CA MET A 43 -5.06 5.98 -6.69
C MET A 43 -3.86 6.84 -7.07
N VAL A 44 -3.91 7.41 -8.25
CA VAL A 44 -2.97 8.43 -8.76
C VAL A 44 -3.80 9.61 -9.22
N SER A 45 -3.64 10.76 -8.58
CA SER A 45 -4.38 11.99 -8.92
C SER A 45 -5.91 11.79 -8.99
N GLY A 46 -6.45 10.99 -8.07
CA GLY A 46 -7.88 10.74 -7.93
C GLY A 46 -8.46 9.68 -8.87
N ALA A 47 -7.63 8.97 -9.64
CA ALA A 47 -8.07 7.92 -10.55
C ALA A 47 -7.30 6.62 -10.35
N LEU A 48 -7.94 5.49 -10.64
CA LEU A 48 -7.27 4.19 -10.70
C LEU A 48 -6.53 4.03 -12.05
N PRO A 49 -5.29 3.52 -12.06
CA PRO A 49 -4.52 3.32 -13.29
C PRO A 49 -5.07 2.19 -14.16
N ALA A 50 -5.78 1.24 -13.56
CA ALA A 50 -6.43 0.13 -14.25
C ALA A 50 -7.61 -0.38 -13.43
N LEU A 51 -8.53 -1.07 -14.10
CA LEU A 51 -9.71 -1.70 -13.50
C LEU A 51 -9.72 -3.19 -13.87
N GLY A 52 -10.21 -4.01 -12.97
CA GLY A 52 -10.44 -5.43 -13.24
C GLY A 52 -9.55 -6.35 -12.41
N LYS A 53 -9.62 -7.64 -12.75
CA LYS A 53 -8.96 -8.72 -12.01
C LYS A 53 -7.58 -9.00 -12.55
N VAL A 54 -6.71 -9.42 -11.63
CA VAL A 54 -5.35 -9.86 -11.94
C VAL A 54 -5.34 -11.32 -12.35
N GLY A 55 -4.57 -11.64 -13.36
CA GLY A 55 -4.41 -13.00 -13.84
C GLY A 55 -3.66 -13.07 -15.17
N ASP A 56 -3.56 -14.28 -15.69
CA ASP A 56 -2.96 -14.55 -17.00
C ASP A 56 -4.06 -14.69 -18.05
N GLY A 57 -3.95 -13.93 -19.13
CA GLY A 57 -4.87 -14.04 -20.24
C GLY A 57 -5.52 -12.74 -20.66
N HIS A 58 -6.34 -12.84 -21.70
CA HIS A 58 -7.00 -11.68 -22.33
C HIS A 58 -8.01 -11.04 -21.37
N GLY A 59 -7.96 -9.72 -21.27
CA GLY A 59 -8.89 -8.95 -20.42
C GLY A 59 -8.54 -8.95 -18.92
N LEU A 60 -7.46 -9.62 -18.52
CA LEU A 60 -6.94 -9.61 -17.14
C LEU A 60 -5.74 -8.66 -17.03
N ILE A 61 -5.51 -8.17 -15.81
CA ILE A 61 -4.36 -7.33 -15.50
C ILE A 61 -3.15 -8.23 -15.23
N PRO A 62 -2.02 -8.02 -15.94
CA PRO A 62 -0.80 -8.78 -15.67
C PRO A 62 -0.30 -8.60 -14.24
N ALA A 63 0.23 -9.66 -13.64
CA ALA A 63 0.78 -9.61 -12.29
C ALA A 63 1.88 -8.55 -12.12
N ALA A 64 2.70 -8.32 -13.15
CA ALA A 64 3.75 -7.29 -13.13
C ALA A 64 3.17 -5.88 -12.97
N ASP A 65 2.08 -5.57 -13.67
CA ASP A 65 1.40 -4.28 -13.55
C ASP A 65 0.73 -4.14 -12.17
N ALA A 66 0.06 -5.18 -11.71
CA ALA A 66 -0.58 -5.21 -10.39
C ALA A 66 0.44 -5.02 -9.25
N ARG A 67 1.66 -5.51 -9.41
CA ARG A 67 2.78 -5.28 -8.48
C ARG A 67 3.13 -3.79 -8.37
N ASP A 68 3.20 -3.08 -9.48
CA ASP A 68 3.42 -1.62 -9.49
C ASP A 68 2.26 -0.90 -8.81
N TYR A 69 1.03 -1.36 -8.99
CA TYR A 69 -0.14 -0.80 -8.31
C TYR A 69 -0.11 -1.04 -6.81
N ALA A 70 0.34 -2.20 -6.36
CA ALA A 70 0.53 -2.47 -4.92
C ALA A 70 1.57 -1.52 -4.29
N ARG A 71 2.63 -1.18 -5.02
CA ARG A 71 3.60 -0.15 -4.61
C ARG A 71 2.92 1.20 -4.41
N ILE A 72 2.09 1.64 -5.35
CA ILE A 72 1.33 2.89 -5.25
C ILE A 72 0.40 2.87 -4.03
N SER A 73 -0.32 1.78 -3.81
CA SER A 73 -1.19 1.61 -2.63
C SER A 73 -0.42 1.76 -1.32
N ALA A 74 0.77 1.17 -1.20
CA ALA A 74 1.61 1.30 -0.02
C ALA A 74 2.07 2.76 0.21
N LEU A 75 2.43 3.49 -0.85
CA LEU A 75 2.80 4.90 -0.76
C LEU A 75 1.60 5.77 -0.35
N ASN A 76 0.40 5.48 -0.81
CA ASN A 76 -0.83 6.10 -0.33
C ASN A 76 -1.04 5.85 1.16
N GLY A 77 -0.76 4.63 1.63
CA GLY A 77 -0.78 4.28 3.06
C GLY A 77 0.21 5.09 3.88
N LEU A 78 1.45 5.25 3.40
CA LEU A 78 2.46 6.08 4.07
C LEU A 78 2.07 7.56 4.12
N ALA A 79 1.43 8.08 3.09
CA ALA A 79 0.90 9.44 3.09
C ALA A 79 -0.17 9.62 4.18
N ALA A 80 -1.08 8.65 4.32
CA ALA A 80 -2.10 8.65 5.37
C ALA A 80 -1.47 8.57 6.77
N ILE A 81 -0.45 7.73 6.97
CA ILE A 81 0.29 7.63 8.23
C ILE A 81 0.97 8.97 8.56
N LYS A 82 1.72 9.54 7.61
CA LYS A 82 2.39 10.84 7.80
C LYS A 82 1.41 11.92 8.23
N ALA A 83 0.20 11.95 7.68
CA ALA A 83 -0.82 12.94 8.01
C ALA A 83 -1.26 12.88 9.49
N VAL A 84 -1.25 11.71 10.11
CA VAL A 84 -1.70 11.56 11.52
C VAL A 84 -0.57 11.62 12.53
N ILE A 85 0.68 11.26 12.15
CA ILE A 85 1.82 11.32 13.09
C ILE A 85 2.81 12.46 12.78
N GLY A 86 2.64 13.18 11.68
CA GLY A 86 3.42 14.36 11.30
C GLY A 86 4.73 14.06 10.56
N SER A 87 5.46 13.00 10.92
CA SER A 87 6.72 12.62 10.28
C SER A 87 6.86 11.10 10.21
N LEU A 88 7.32 10.58 9.07
CA LEU A 88 7.64 9.17 8.92
C LEU A 88 8.89 8.73 9.71
N ASP A 89 9.75 9.67 10.13
CA ASP A 89 10.89 9.36 11.03
C ASP A 89 10.45 8.86 12.40
N ARG A 90 9.19 9.07 12.76
CA ARG A 90 8.62 8.56 14.01
C ARG A 90 8.25 7.08 13.96
N ILE A 91 8.23 6.47 12.77
CA ILE A 91 7.95 5.03 12.63
C ILE A 91 9.09 4.24 13.24
N THR A 92 8.77 3.34 14.14
CA THR A 92 9.73 2.44 14.80
C THR A 92 9.72 1.03 14.20
N GLN A 93 8.62 0.64 13.58
CA GLN A 93 8.50 -0.65 12.88
C GLN A 93 7.30 -0.66 11.93
N VAL A 94 7.45 -1.20 10.74
CA VAL A 94 6.33 -1.67 9.94
C VAL A 94 5.91 -3.02 10.53
N VAL A 95 4.69 -3.12 11.05
CA VAL A 95 4.23 -4.29 11.83
C VAL A 95 3.54 -5.31 10.93
N LYS A 96 2.60 -4.83 10.11
CA LYS A 96 1.78 -5.69 9.26
C LYS A 96 1.46 -5.02 7.93
N VAL A 97 1.57 -5.80 6.88
CA VAL A 97 1.02 -5.49 5.56
C VAL A 97 -0.07 -6.50 5.24
N THR A 98 -1.26 -6.03 4.90
CA THR A 98 -2.32 -6.87 4.36
C THR A 98 -2.62 -6.41 2.95
N GLY A 99 -2.40 -7.29 1.99
CA GLY A 99 -2.64 -7.04 0.57
C GLY A 99 -3.76 -7.91 0.02
N PHE A 100 -4.68 -7.27 -0.66
CA PHE A 100 -5.81 -7.90 -1.34
C PHE A 100 -5.64 -7.73 -2.84
N VAL A 101 -5.79 -8.82 -3.58
CA VAL A 101 -5.69 -8.83 -5.05
C VAL A 101 -7.00 -9.33 -5.62
N ALA A 102 -7.71 -8.49 -6.37
CA ALA A 102 -8.87 -8.93 -7.14
C ALA A 102 -8.36 -9.93 -8.18
N SER A 103 -8.72 -11.20 -8.02
CA SER A 103 -8.05 -12.29 -8.71
C SER A 103 -8.99 -13.05 -9.62
N ASP A 104 -8.49 -13.37 -10.83
CA ASP A 104 -9.07 -14.47 -11.58
C ASP A 104 -9.02 -15.74 -10.71
N PRO A 105 -10.05 -16.61 -10.72
CA PRO A 105 -10.09 -17.80 -9.86
C PRO A 105 -8.89 -18.74 -9.99
N SER A 106 -8.20 -18.74 -11.13
CA SER A 106 -7.01 -19.54 -11.38
C SER A 106 -5.70 -18.87 -10.93
N PHE A 107 -5.73 -17.58 -10.61
CA PHE A 107 -4.54 -16.82 -10.23
C PHE A 107 -4.18 -17.04 -8.77
N THR A 108 -2.99 -17.55 -8.50
CA THR A 108 -2.47 -17.83 -7.15
C THR A 108 -1.19 -17.05 -6.83
N GLY A 109 -0.84 -16.07 -7.66
CA GLY A 109 0.39 -15.28 -7.54
C GLY A 109 0.28 -14.02 -6.68
N GLN A 110 -0.70 -13.95 -5.77
CA GLN A 110 -0.91 -12.79 -4.90
C GLN A 110 0.35 -12.38 -4.12
N PRO A 111 1.17 -13.30 -3.59
CA PRO A 111 2.41 -12.91 -2.91
C PRO A 111 3.35 -12.08 -3.80
N GLY A 112 3.52 -12.45 -5.05
CA GLY A 112 4.35 -11.72 -6.02
C GLY A 112 3.82 -10.31 -6.31
N VAL A 113 2.51 -10.15 -6.40
CA VAL A 113 1.86 -8.84 -6.57
C VAL A 113 2.10 -7.95 -5.35
N ILE A 114 1.86 -8.45 -4.14
CA ILE A 114 2.01 -7.66 -2.91
C ILE A 114 3.48 -7.40 -2.56
N ASN A 115 4.42 -8.10 -3.16
CA ASN A 115 5.85 -7.76 -3.09
C ASN A 115 6.11 -6.31 -3.53
N GLY A 116 5.32 -5.74 -4.42
CA GLY A 116 5.43 -4.33 -4.77
C GLY A 116 5.29 -3.39 -3.56
N ALA A 117 4.35 -3.70 -2.65
CA ALA A 117 4.20 -2.99 -1.39
C ALA A 117 5.34 -3.31 -0.41
N SER A 118 5.65 -4.59 -0.20
CA SER A 118 6.67 -5.01 0.77
C SER A 118 8.05 -4.49 0.41
N GLU A 119 8.42 -4.50 -0.85
CA GLU A 119 9.74 -4.05 -1.30
C GLU A 119 9.93 -2.55 -1.14
N VAL A 120 8.95 -1.73 -1.48
CA VAL A 120 9.06 -0.27 -1.29
C VAL A 120 9.19 0.10 0.19
N LEU A 121 8.51 -0.62 1.08
CA LEU A 121 8.69 -0.42 2.52
C LEU A 121 10.11 -0.79 2.99
N GLY A 122 10.68 -1.87 2.47
CA GLY A 122 12.07 -2.24 2.72
C GLY A 122 13.07 -1.23 2.16
N GLU A 123 12.84 -0.71 0.95
CA GLU A 123 13.66 0.32 0.32
C GLU A 123 13.69 1.62 1.15
N ILE A 124 12.54 2.02 1.69
CA ILE A 124 12.38 3.27 2.45
C ILE A 124 12.94 3.12 3.88
N PHE A 125 12.57 2.04 4.58
CA PHE A 125 12.78 1.89 6.02
C PHE A 125 13.92 0.94 6.42
N GLY A 126 14.45 0.16 5.48
CA GLY A 126 15.48 -0.84 5.81
C GLY A 126 14.95 -1.91 6.78
N GLU A 127 15.69 -2.18 7.85
CA GLU A 127 15.34 -3.25 8.81
C GLU A 127 13.99 -3.05 9.48
N ILE A 128 13.63 -1.83 9.84
CA ILE A 128 12.32 -1.53 10.43
C ILE A 128 11.16 -1.64 9.43
N GLY A 129 11.47 -1.77 8.15
CA GLY A 129 10.50 -2.07 7.09
C GLY A 129 10.11 -3.55 6.99
N VAL A 130 10.87 -4.45 7.62
CA VAL A 130 10.55 -5.89 7.65
C VAL A 130 9.30 -6.13 8.49
N HIS A 131 8.33 -6.86 7.96
CA HIS A 131 6.98 -6.92 8.52
C HIS A 131 6.37 -8.32 8.39
N SER A 132 5.32 -8.58 9.16
CA SER A 132 4.42 -9.71 8.94
C SER A 132 3.43 -9.38 7.82
N ARG A 133 2.92 -10.39 7.11
CA ARG A 133 2.09 -10.15 5.94
C ARG A 133 1.01 -11.20 5.71
N SER A 134 -0.12 -10.76 5.17
CA SER A 134 -1.05 -11.59 4.43
C SER A 134 -1.22 -11.01 3.02
N ALA A 135 -1.18 -11.87 2.01
CA ALA A 135 -1.42 -11.51 0.60
C ALA A 135 -2.43 -12.52 0.05
N VAL A 136 -3.65 -12.09 -0.17
CA VAL A 136 -4.79 -12.96 -0.48
C VAL A 136 -5.54 -12.49 -1.70
N GLY A 137 -6.18 -13.44 -2.39
CA GLY A 137 -7.09 -13.17 -3.48
C GLY A 137 -8.50 -12.88 -2.98
N VAL A 138 -9.17 -11.95 -3.63
CA VAL A 138 -10.58 -11.63 -3.43
C VAL A 138 -11.29 -11.62 -4.76
N ALA A 139 -12.60 -11.81 -4.74
CA ALA A 139 -13.40 -11.87 -5.97
C ALA A 139 -13.42 -10.53 -6.70
N VAL A 140 -13.62 -9.43 -5.97
CA VAL A 140 -13.67 -8.05 -6.47
C VAL A 140 -13.21 -7.10 -5.36
N LEU A 141 -12.79 -5.91 -5.74
CA LEU A 141 -12.48 -4.80 -4.84
C LEU A 141 -13.34 -3.57 -5.17
N PRO A 142 -13.47 -2.63 -4.23
CA PRO A 142 -14.18 -1.38 -4.49
C PRO A 142 -13.68 -0.69 -5.75
N LEU A 143 -14.58 -0.09 -6.50
CA LEU A 143 -14.30 0.63 -7.76
C LEU A 143 -13.64 -0.24 -8.84
N ASP A 144 -13.78 -1.56 -8.72
CA ASP A 144 -13.13 -2.53 -9.61
C ASP A 144 -11.58 -2.43 -9.60
N SER A 145 -11.03 -2.00 -8.44
CA SER A 145 -9.58 -1.92 -8.26
C SER A 145 -8.91 -3.28 -8.34
N PRO A 146 -7.73 -3.39 -8.96
CA PRO A 146 -6.99 -4.66 -9.01
C PRO A 146 -6.35 -5.05 -7.67
N VAL A 147 -5.99 -4.08 -6.85
CA VAL A 147 -5.32 -4.31 -5.56
C VAL A 147 -5.82 -3.35 -4.49
N GLU A 148 -5.62 -3.74 -3.24
CA GLU A 148 -5.83 -2.91 -2.06
C GLU A 148 -4.80 -3.29 -1.01
N VAL A 149 -4.21 -2.32 -0.32
CA VAL A 149 -3.20 -2.57 0.72
C VAL A 149 -3.54 -1.77 1.96
N GLU A 150 -3.45 -2.41 3.12
CA GLU A 150 -3.53 -1.75 4.43
C GLU A 150 -2.27 -2.00 5.25
N LEU A 151 -1.91 -1.05 6.08
CA LEU A 151 -0.68 -1.05 6.88
C LEU A 151 -1.00 -0.88 8.36
N ILE A 152 -0.20 -1.56 9.18
CA ILE A 152 -0.08 -1.28 10.61
C ILE A 152 1.39 -0.96 10.88
N VAL A 153 1.65 0.19 11.50
CA VAL A 153 3.00 0.59 11.92
C VAL A 153 3.01 0.95 13.40
N SER A 154 4.14 0.76 14.06
CA SER A 154 4.39 1.34 15.39
C SER A 154 5.18 2.63 15.25
N PHE A 155 4.99 3.54 16.20
CA PHE A 155 5.66 4.84 16.22
C PHE A 155 5.94 5.33 17.64
N ALA A 156 6.86 6.26 17.77
CA ALA A 156 7.23 6.93 19.01
C ALA A 156 7.09 8.46 18.92
#